data_c680b3436755f4a9885d3e4e1aa94351
#
_entry.id   c680b3436755f4a9885d3e4e1aa94351
#
_cell.length_a   1.000
_cell.length_b   1.000
_cell.length_c   1.000
_cell.angle_alpha   90.00
_cell.angle_beta   90.00
_cell.angle_gamma   90.00
#
_symmetry.space_group_name_H-M   'P 1'
#
loop_
_entity.id
_entity.type
_entity.pdbx_description
1 polymer ?
#
loop_
_entity_poly.entity_id
_entity_poly.type
_entity_poly.pdbx_seq_one_letter_code
_entity_poly.pdbx_strand_id
1 'polypeptide(L)'
;DFLKNRVAFDLEWNSKDQTFDRDLLAMRTYFDCGLIDAGVIVTRAEELNDIFKALGIMTKYGASTTWMGKLTYRLDSRRNGGCPILAIGIKKRCVIGYE
;
A
#
# COMPACT_ATOMS: atom_id res chain seq x y z
N ASP A 1 0.40 3.77 10.07
CA ASP A 1 0.31 2.74 11.12
C ASP A 1 -0.54 3.23 12.26
N PHE A 2 -1.82 3.33 12.05
CA PHE A 2 -2.70 3.67 13.16
C PHE A 2 -4.06 3.01 13.03
N LEU A 3 -4.77 3.01 14.14
CA LEU A 3 -6.04 2.36 14.30
C LEU A 3 -7.06 3.38 14.77
N LYS A 4 -8.22 3.45 14.10
CA LYS A 4 -9.29 4.35 14.49
C LYS A 4 -10.63 3.79 14.07
N ASN A 5 -11.60 3.78 14.99
CA ASN A 5 -12.97 3.33 14.71
C ASN A 5 -13.01 1.93 14.08
N ARG A 6 -12.14 1.03 14.56
CA ARG A 6 -12.03 -0.36 14.09
C ARG A 6 -11.53 -0.46 12.64
N VAL A 7 -10.78 0.53 12.18
CA VAL A 7 -10.12 0.51 10.87
C VAL A 7 -8.62 0.68 11.07
N ALA A 8 -7.83 -0.25 10.56
CA ALA A 8 -6.38 -0.14 10.56
C ALA A 8 -5.93 0.58 9.29
N PHE A 9 -4.95 1.46 9.41
CA PHE A 9 -4.47 2.29 8.31
C PHE A 9 -2.96 2.23 8.22
N ASP A 10 -2.43 1.94 7.04
CA ASP A 10 -1.00 1.95 6.75
C ASP A 10 -0.71 2.77 5.51
N LEU A 11 0.34 3.59 5.58
CA LEU A 11 0.86 4.33 4.44
C LEU A 11 2.21 3.71 4.05
N GLU A 12 2.28 3.12 2.87
CA GLU A 12 3.49 2.46 2.36
C GLU A 12 3.99 3.19 1.12
N TRP A 13 5.06 3.96 1.28
CA TRP A 13 5.56 4.83 0.22
C TRP A 13 6.93 4.42 -0.31
N ASN A 14 7.87 4.13 0.58
CA ASN A 14 9.26 3.87 0.21
C ASN A 14 9.86 2.71 0.99
N SER A 15 9.04 1.82 1.50
CA SER A 15 9.48 0.60 2.16
C SER A 15 9.73 -0.50 1.13
N LYS A 16 10.43 -1.56 1.52
CA LYS A 16 10.57 -2.72 0.65
C LYS A 16 9.21 -3.41 0.49
N ASP A 17 9.01 -4.08 -0.66
CA ASP A 17 7.70 -4.63 -1.01
C ASP A 17 7.21 -5.71 -0.04
N GLN A 18 8.10 -6.45 0.63
CA GLN A 18 7.68 -7.41 1.65
C GLN A 18 7.00 -6.75 2.86
N THR A 19 7.05 -5.42 2.98
CA THR A 19 6.30 -4.70 4.01
C THR A 19 4.80 -4.91 3.83
N PHE A 20 4.32 -5.06 2.61
CA PHE A 20 2.91 -5.38 2.35
C PHE A 20 2.51 -6.71 3.00
N ASP A 21 3.37 -7.71 2.96
CA ASP A 21 3.07 -9.00 3.59
C ASP A 21 2.91 -8.84 5.10
N ARG A 22 3.78 -8.04 5.72
CA ARG A 22 3.70 -7.74 7.15
C ARG A 22 2.43 -6.99 7.50
N ASP A 23 2.07 -5.97 6.70
CA ASP A 23 0.87 -5.18 6.91
C ASP A 23 -0.39 -6.03 6.79
N LEU A 24 -0.45 -6.86 5.75
CA LEU A 24 -1.61 -7.73 5.54
C LEU A 24 -1.73 -8.79 6.62
N LEU A 25 -0.61 -9.35 7.08
CA LEU A 25 -0.64 -10.31 8.18
C LEU A 25 -1.15 -9.66 9.46
N ALA A 26 -0.71 -8.43 9.77
CA ALA A 26 -1.16 -7.72 10.95
C ALA A 26 -2.67 -7.42 10.86
N MET A 27 -3.14 -6.92 9.73
CA MET A 27 -4.56 -6.61 9.51
C MET A 27 -5.43 -7.87 9.61
N ARG A 28 -4.97 -8.95 8.98
CA ARG A 28 -5.66 -10.25 9.06
C ARG A 28 -5.77 -10.72 10.50
N THR A 29 -4.68 -10.64 11.25
CA THR A 29 -4.64 -11.06 12.65
C THR A 29 -5.58 -10.22 13.50
N TYR A 30 -5.55 -8.90 13.34
CA TYR A 30 -6.45 -7.99 14.08
C TYR A 30 -7.91 -8.24 13.73
N PHE A 31 -8.19 -8.50 12.47
CA PHE A 31 -9.55 -8.81 12.02
C PHE A 31 -10.04 -10.13 12.64
N ASP A 32 -9.22 -11.17 12.58
CA ASP A 32 -9.57 -12.48 13.13
C ASP A 32 -9.77 -12.43 14.65
N CYS A 33 -9.05 -11.54 15.33
CA CYS A 33 -9.22 -11.30 16.77
C CYS A 33 -10.38 -10.36 17.11
N GLY A 34 -11.09 -9.84 16.13
CA GLY A 34 -12.23 -8.95 16.35
C GLY A 34 -11.84 -7.52 16.71
N LEU A 35 -10.59 -7.11 16.47
CA LEU A 35 -10.12 -5.77 16.83
C LEU A 35 -10.41 -4.73 15.75
N ILE A 36 -10.49 -5.15 14.48
CA ILE A 36 -10.81 -4.26 13.36
C ILE A 36 -11.86 -4.89 12.47
N ASP A 37 -12.54 -4.05 11.69
CA ASP A 37 -13.52 -4.48 10.69
C ASP A 37 -12.97 -4.40 9.27
N ALA A 38 -11.95 -3.59 9.04
CA ALA A 38 -11.34 -3.39 7.73
C ALA A 38 -9.94 -2.80 7.86
N GLY A 39 -9.15 -2.90 6.81
CA GLY A 39 -7.86 -2.25 6.70
C GLY A 39 -7.81 -1.32 5.50
N VAL A 40 -6.98 -0.28 5.59
CA VAL A 40 -6.73 0.66 4.50
C VAL A 40 -5.23 0.74 4.28
N ILE A 41 -4.80 0.53 3.05
CA ILE A 41 -3.39 0.68 2.67
C ILE A 41 -3.31 1.71 1.56
N VAL A 42 -2.52 2.77 1.78
CA VAL A 42 -2.27 3.80 0.79
C VAL A 42 -0.85 3.64 0.28
N THR A 43 -0.69 3.55 -1.03
CA THR A 43 0.61 3.44 -1.67
C THR A 43 0.59 4.22 -2.97
N ARG A 44 1.71 4.25 -3.69
CA ARG A 44 1.74 4.93 -4.98
C ARG A 44 1.22 4.02 -6.09
N ALA A 45 0.50 4.61 -7.05
CA ALA A 45 0.14 3.91 -8.27
C ALA A 45 1.38 3.71 -9.15
N GLU A 46 1.31 2.75 -10.06
CA GLU A 46 2.42 2.43 -10.95
C GLU A 46 2.87 3.62 -11.80
N GLU A 47 1.93 4.47 -12.20
CA GLU A 47 2.24 5.64 -13.02
C GLU A 47 3.15 6.67 -12.33
N LEU A 48 3.25 6.66 -10.99
CA LEU A 48 4.21 7.50 -10.29
C LEU A 48 5.65 7.08 -10.55
N ASN A 49 5.88 5.84 -10.95
CA ASN A 49 7.22 5.40 -11.32
C ASN A 49 7.74 6.19 -12.52
N ASP A 50 6.88 6.60 -13.44
CA ASP A 50 7.25 7.43 -14.58
C ASP A 50 7.74 8.81 -14.13
N ILE A 51 7.05 9.40 -13.14
CA ILE A 51 7.47 10.68 -12.57
C ILE A 51 8.83 10.55 -11.88
N PHE A 52 9.00 9.51 -11.08
CA PHE A 52 10.26 9.28 -10.37
C PHE A 52 11.42 9.07 -11.35
N LYS A 53 11.17 8.35 -12.43
CA LYS A 53 12.16 8.14 -13.48
C LYS A 53 12.50 9.45 -14.19
N ALA A 54 11.50 10.26 -14.51
CA ALA A 54 11.68 11.56 -15.16
C ALA A 54 12.47 12.54 -14.27
N LEU A 55 12.27 12.45 -12.95
CA LEU A 55 12.97 13.30 -11.98
C LEU A 55 14.34 12.75 -11.59
N GLY A 56 14.73 11.59 -12.10
CA GLY A 56 16.03 10.99 -11.78
C GLY A 56 16.14 10.39 -10.38
N ILE A 57 15.02 10.13 -9.72
CA ILE A 57 15.01 9.60 -8.36
C ILE A 57 14.59 8.13 -8.28
N MET A 58 14.46 7.46 -9.42
CA MET A 58 14.02 6.06 -9.45
C MET A 58 15.01 5.13 -8.73
N THR A 59 16.27 5.49 -8.69
CA THR A 59 17.29 4.75 -7.95
C THR A 59 16.95 4.70 -6.46
N LYS A 60 16.45 5.81 -5.91
CA LYS A 60 16.06 5.90 -4.50
C LYS A 60 14.74 5.20 -4.20
N TYR A 61 13.77 5.29 -5.12
CA TYR A 61 12.43 4.75 -4.94
C TYR A 61 12.17 3.50 -5.79
N GLY A 62 13.20 2.81 -6.19
CA GLY A 62 13.22 1.78 -7.21
C GLY A 62 12.10 0.74 -7.23
N ALA A 63 12.18 -0.20 -8.16
CA ALA A 63 11.14 -1.21 -8.39
C ALA A 63 10.95 -2.17 -7.20
N SER A 64 11.92 -2.24 -6.28
CA SER A 64 11.82 -3.08 -5.09
C SER A 64 11.02 -2.45 -3.95
N THR A 65 10.60 -1.19 -4.10
CA THR A 65 9.82 -0.50 -3.06
C THR A 65 8.33 -0.71 -3.26
N THR A 66 7.53 -0.20 -2.31
CA THR A 66 6.09 -0.41 -2.30
C THR A 66 5.37 0.41 -3.38
N TRP A 67 4.51 -0.25 -4.18
CA TRP A 67 3.62 0.39 -5.14
C TRP A 67 2.44 -0.53 -5.44
N MET A 68 1.37 0.03 -6.02
CA MET A 68 0.05 -0.62 -6.08
C MET A 68 0.07 -2.01 -6.72
N GLY A 69 0.81 -2.24 -7.80
CA GLY A 69 0.82 -3.54 -8.46
C GLY A 69 1.31 -4.67 -7.57
N LYS A 70 2.26 -4.36 -6.68
CA LYS A 70 2.75 -5.35 -5.72
C LYS A 70 1.73 -5.66 -4.63
N LEU A 71 0.92 -4.65 -4.25
CA LEU A 71 -0.16 -4.85 -3.29
C LEU A 71 -1.30 -5.67 -3.88
N THR A 72 -1.74 -5.33 -5.11
CA THR A 72 -2.85 -6.06 -5.75
C THR A 72 -2.50 -7.53 -5.97
N TYR A 73 -1.27 -7.85 -6.33
CA TYR A 73 -0.81 -9.22 -6.43
C TYR A 73 -1.05 -9.99 -5.13
N ARG A 74 -0.73 -9.36 -3.99
CA ARG A 74 -0.89 -9.99 -2.68
C ARG A 74 -2.34 -10.11 -2.27
N LEU A 75 -3.18 -9.14 -2.63
CA LEU A 75 -4.61 -9.21 -2.36
C LEU A 75 -5.27 -10.30 -3.21
N ASP A 76 -4.85 -10.45 -4.47
CA ASP A 76 -5.37 -11.50 -5.35
C ASP A 76 -5.02 -12.89 -4.81
N SER A 77 -3.89 -13.04 -4.14
CA SER A 77 -3.51 -14.31 -3.50
C SER A 77 -4.06 -14.44 -2.07
N ARG A 78 -4.94 -13.54 -1.67
CA ARG A 78 -5.68 -13.59 -0.39
C ARG A 78 -4.80 -13.59 0.86
N ARG A 79 -3.68 -12.87 0.80
CA ARG A 79 -2.80 -12.76 1.97
C ARG A 79 -3.42 -11.99 3.12
N ASN A 80 -4.48 -11.22 2.83
CA ASN A 80 -5.27 -10.52 3.85
C ASN A 80 -6.31 -11.43 4.53
N GLY A 81 -6.42 -12.69 4.14
CA GLY A 81 -7.40 -13.61 4.70
C GLY A 81 -8.83 -13.11 4.46
N GLY A 82 -9.65 -13.08 5.52
CA GLY A 82 -11.03 -12.57 5.43
C GLY A 82 -11.17 -11.08 5.67
N CYS A 83 -10.08 -10.39 6.02
CA CYS A 83 -10.13 -8.95 6.31
C CYS A 83 -10.36 -8.12 5.04
N PRO A 84 -11.42 -7.31 4.96
CA PRO A 84 -11.59 -6.40 3.82
C PRO A 84 -10.47 -5.35 3.81
N ILE A 85 -9.88 -5.12 2.64
CA ILE A 85 -8.80 -4.14 2.47
C ILE A 85 -9.21 -3.14 1.40
N LEU A 86 -9.17 -1.86 1.74
CA LEU A 86 -9.28 -0.77 0.77
C LEU A 86 -7.87 -0.36 0.37
N ALA A 87 -7.53 -0.59 -0.88
CA ALA A 87 -6.22 -0.22 -1.42
C ALA A 87 -6.36 1.09 -2.22
N ILE A 88 -5.61 2.11 -1.82
CA ILE A 88 -5.64 3.42 -2.45
C ILE A 88 -4.30 3.69 -3.09
N GLY A 89 -4.30 3.91 -4.42
CA GLY A 89 -3.10 4.26 -5.18
C GLY A 89 -3.06 5.73 -5.51
N ILE A 90 -1.99 6.41 -5.11
CA ILE A 90 -1.79 7.82 -5.42
C ILE A 90 -1.28 7.92 -6.86
N LYS A 91 -2.07 8.60 -7.70
CA LYS A 91 -1.76 8.78 -9.13
C LYS A 91 -0.99 10.08 -9.37
N LYS A 92 -0.37 10.18 -10.55
CA LYS A 92 0.45 11.35 -10.87
C LYS A 92 -0.33 12.67 -10.89
N ARG A 93 -1.62 12.66 -11.16
CA ARG A 93 -2.44 13.88 -11.10
C ARG A 93 -2.62 14.42 -9.69
N CYS A 94 -2.25 13.64 -8.67
CA CYS A 94 -2.22 14.10 -7.28
C CYS A 94 -0.93 14.86 -6.97
N VAL A 95 0.03 14.89 -7.90
CA VAL A 95 1.31 15.57 -7.71
C VAL A 95 1.15 17.00 -8.23
N ILE A 96 1.33 17.96 -7.34
CA ILE A 96 1.16 19.39 -7.68
C ILE A 96 2.16 19.80 -8.77
N GLY A 97 1.63 20.43 -9.84
CA GLY A 97 2.43 20.87 -10.96
C GLY A 97 2.75 19.79 -11.98
N TYR A 98 2.21 18.61 -11.82
CA TYR A 98 2.44 17.48 -12.73
C TYR A 98 1.11 16.96 -13.25
N GLU A 99 0.85 17.17 -14.51
CA GLU A 99 -0.43 16.79 -15.13
C GLU A 99 -0.25 15.79 -16.26
#